data_95020f8d7195f1225afcf0967afacbcf
#
_entry.id   95020f8d7195f1225afcf0967afacbcf
#
_cell.length_a   1.000
_cell.length_b   1.000
_cell.length_c   1.000
_cell.angle_alpha   90.00
_cell.angle_beta   90.00
_cell.angle_gamma   90.00
#
_symmetry.space_group_name_H-M   'P 1'
#
loop_
_entity.id
_entity.type
_entity.pdbx_description
1 polymer ?
#
loop_
_entity_poly.entity_id
_entity_poly.type
_entity_poly.pdbx_seq_one_letter_code
_entity_poly.pdbx_strand_id
1 'polypeptide(L)'
;QNGRVYPMETLVREANKYAGTFVKERRALGELDHPDSSVVNLNNVSHNVLDMSFRGKDLVGTVEVLSTPAGNILKELFKCGIKLGISSRGMGSVKEVMRENGETLEVQPDFELIAFDFVSNPSTHGAFLSPVNESKGNISNNKFIGIERIITDIITEF
;
A
#
# COMPACT_ATOMS: atom_id res chain seq x y z
N GLN A 1 -7.93 -5.41 -10.80
CA GLN A 1 -8.64 -6.71 -10.62
C GLN A 1 -10.00 -6.55 -9.94
N ASN A 2 -10.25 -5.45 -9.24
CA ASN A 2 -11.52 -5.21 -8.54
C ASN A 2 -12.58 -4.48 -9.39
N GLY A 3 -12.35 -4.26 -10.69
CA GLY A 3 -13.29 -3.57 -11.59
C GLY A 3 -13.50 -2.08 -11.30
N ARG A 4 -12.64 -1.48 -10.49
CA ARG A 4 -12.70 -0.06 -10.13
C ARG A 4 -11.63 0.73 -10.86
N VAL A 5 -12.00 1.94 -11.28
CA VAL A 5 -11.06 2.93 -11.86
C VAL A 5 -10.92 4.09 -10.88
N TYR A 6 -9.70 4.48 -10.64
CA TYR A 6 -9.36 5.61 -9.79
C TYR A 6 -8.83 6.75 -10.65
N PRO A 7 -9.47 7.93 -10.67
CA PRO A 7 -8.90 9.08 -11.36
C PRO A 7 -7.53 9.45 -10.78
N MET A 8 -6.55 9.72 -11.66
CA MET A 8 -5.17 10.04 -11.25
C MET A 8 -5.14 11.23 -10.28
N GLU A 9 -5.95 12.24 -10.54
CA GLU A 9 -6.06 13.42 -9.69
C GLU A 9 -6.44 13.05 -8.24
N THR A 10 -7.42 12.17 -8.06
CA THR A 10 -7.84 11.68 -6.75
C THR A 10 -6.71 10.94 -6.05
N LEU A 11 -5.98 10.10 -6.78
CA LEU A 11 -4.87 9.35 -6.20
C LEU A 11 -3.70 10.23 -5.79
N VAL A 12 -3.30 11.15 -6.65
CA VAL A 12 -2.21 12.09 -6.37
C VAL A 12 -2.55 12.93 -5.15
N ARG A 13 -3.78 13.43 -5.08
CA ARG A 13 -4.27 14.20 -3.94
C ARG A 13 -4.17 13.41 -2.64
N GLU A 14 -4.71 12.18 -2.64
CA GLU A 14 -4.75 11.36 -1.43
C GLU A 14 -3.36 10.84 -1.03
N ALA A 15 -2.50 10.48 -1.98
CA ALA A 15 -1.13 10.11 -1.72
C ALA A 15 -0.34 11.26 -1.08
N ASN A 16 -0.49 12.48 -1.62
CA ASN A 16 0.16 13.67 -1.06
C ASN A 16 -0.37 14.02 0.34
N LYS A 17 -1.68 13.92 0.56
CA LYS A 17 -2.31 14.09 1.87
C LYS A 17 -1.78 13.08 2.87
N TYR A 18 -1.73 11.80 2.48
CA TYR A 18 -1.24 10.70 3.32
C TYR A 18 0.25 10.88 3.67
N ALA A 19 1.07 11.21 2.68
CA ALA A 19 2.50 11.48 2.90
C ALA A 19 2.73 12.70 3.81
N GLY A 20 2.02 13.80 3.57
CA GLY A 20 2.14 15.05 4.32
C GLY A 20 1.63 14.98 5.76
N THR A 21 0.80 14.00 6.08
CA THR A 21 0.22 13.81 7.41
C THR A 21 0.79 12.54 8.07
N PHE A 22 0.30 11.36 7.67
CA PHE A 22 0.59 10.10 8.35
C PHE A 22 2.05 9.69 8.26
N VAL A 23 2.67 9.79 7.08
CA VAL A 23 4.08 9.45 6.89
C VAL A 23 4.97 10.45 7.64
N LYS A 24 4.73 11.75 7.45
CA LYS A 24 5.49 12.82 8.11
C LYS A 24 5.43 12.73 9.64
N GLU A 25 4.27 12.38 10.18
CA GLU A 25 4.06 12.24 11.63
C GLU A 25 4.44 10.86 12.18
N ARG A 26 5.01 9.98 11.34
CA ARG A 26 5.42 8.61 11.70
C ARG A 26 4.26 7.77 12.27
N ARG A 27 3.09 7.88 11.71
CA ARG A 27 1.89 7.11 12.06
C ARG A 27 1.18 6.50 10.83
N ALA A 28 1.93 6.31 9.74
CA ALA A 28 1.46 5.65 8.53
C ALA A 28 1.47 4.12 8.71
N LEU A 29 0.71 3.65 9.70
CA LEU A 29 0.64 2.25 10.10
C LEU A 29 -0.20 1.45 9.13
N GLY A 30 0.23 0.19 8.88
CA GLY A 30 -0.51 -0.78 8.09
C GLY A 30 -0.62 -2.12 8.81
N GLU A 31 -1.62 -2.89 8.41
CA GLU A 31 -1.94 -4.17 9.03
C GLU A 31 -1.43 -5.34 8.19
N LEU A 32 -1.29 -6.48 8.85
CA LEU A 32 -1.16 -7.76 8.19
C LEU A 32 -2.56 -8.27 7.88
N ASP A 33 -2.79 -8.57 6.59
CA ASP A 33 -4.09 -8.79 5.99
C ASP A 33 -4.93 -7.50 5.85
N HIS A 34 -5.96 -7.57 5.01
CA HIS A 34 -6.76 -6.40 4.59
C HIS A 34 -8.12 -6.43 5.32
N PRO A 35 -8.26 -5.70 6.45
CA PRO A 35 -9.51 -5.70 7.19
C PRO A 35 -10.59 -4.89 6.45
N ASP A 36 -11.83 -5.27 6.65
CA ASP A 36 -12.99 -4.50 6.20
C ASP A 36 -13.33 -3.40 7.24
N SER A 37 -12.40 -2.45 7.38
CA SER A 37 -12.48 -1.39 8.39
C SER A 37 -11.87 -0.08 7.89
N SER A 38 -12.47 1.02 8.26
CA SER A 38 -11.96 2.38 8.03
C SER A 38 -10.92 2.82 9.07
N VAL A 39 -10.70 2.03 10.11
CA VAL A 39 -9.78 2.35 11.20
C VAL A 39 -8.70 1.28 11.28
N VAL A 40 -7.44 1.71 11.44
CA VAL A 40 -6.31 0.80 11.66
C VAL A 40 -6.44 0.16 13.05
N ASN A 41 -6.46 -1.17 13.08
CA ASN A 41 -6.45 -1.92 14.33
C ASN A 41 -5.01 -2.11 14.82
N LEU A 42 -4.65 -1.44 15.90
CA LEU A 42 -3.29 -1.47 16.44
C LEU A 42 -2.82 -2.87 16.85
N ASN A 43 -3.74 -3.81 17.16
CA ASN A 43 -3.36 -5.19 17.46
C ASN A 43 -2.85 -5.96 16.24
N ASN A 44 -3.20 -5.53 15.02
CA ASN A 44 -2.80 -6.16 13.76
C ASN A 44 -1.71 -5.38 13.02
N VAL A 45 -1.24 -4.29 13.57
CA VAL A 45 -0.20 -3.47 12.94
C VAL A 45 1.08 -4.28 12.76
N SER A 46 1.56 -4.36 11.53
CA SER A 46 2.78 -5.08 11.15
C SER A 46 3.91 -4.17 10.68
N HIS A 47 3.60 -2.96 10.20
CA HIS A 47 4.58 -2.08 9.58
C HIS A 47 4.15 -0.61 9.65
N ASN A 48 5.10 0.26 9.31
CA ASN A 48 4.89 1.70 9.14
C ASN A 48 5.52 2.15 7.82
N VAL A 49 4.82 2.95 7.04
CA VAL A 49 5.36 3.56 5.81
C VAL A 49 6.29 4.70 6.19
N LEU A 50 7.54 4.65 5.71
CA LEU A 50 8.58 5.64 6.01
C LEU A 50 8.62 6.78 5.01
N ASP A 51 8.43 6.46 3.75
CA ASP A 51 8.40 7.40 2.64
C ASP A 51 7.54 6.87 1.50
N MET A 52 7.13 7.76 0.63
CA MET A 52 6.43 7.42 -0.60
C MET A 52 6.57 8.56 -1.63
N SER A 53 6.67 8.17 -2.89
CA SER A 53 6.81 9.11 -4.01
C SER A 53 6.31 8.51 -5.32
N PHE A 54 5.95 9.36 -6.27
CA PHE A 54 5.62 8.90 -7.61
C PHE A 54 6.88 8.74 -8.46
N ARG A 55 6.97 7.61 -9.16
CA ARG A 55 7.93 7.36 -10.25
C ARG A 55 7.14 7.11 -11.53
N GLY A 56 6.97 8.14 -12.35
CA GLY A 56 6.05 8.07 -13.47
C GLY A 56 4.60 7.92 -12.97
N LYS A 57 3.97 6.80 -13.32
CA LYS A 57 2.61 6.46 -12.87
C LYS A 57 2.58 5.56 -11.62
N ASP A 58 3.73 5.06 -11.18
CA ASP A 58 3.83 4.16 -10.04
C ASP A 58 4.03 4.97 -8.75
N LEU A 59 3.29 4.62 -7.71
CA LEU A 59 3.56 5.08 -6.35
C LEU A 59 4.48 4.06 -5.69
N VAL A 60 5.66 4.50 -5.31
CA VAL A 60 6.68 3.67 -4.66
C VAL A 60 6.99 4.20 -3.27
N GLY A 61 7.45 3.34 -2.37
CA GLY A 61 7.81 3.74 -1.02
C GLY A 61 8.59 2.68 -0.28
N THR A 62 8.99 3.03 0.93
CA THR A 62 9.70 2.16 1.87
C THR A 62 8.87 1.92 3.10
N VAL A 63 8.85 0.71 3.60
CA VAL A 63 8.20 0.35 4.86
C VAL A 63 9.20 -0.21 5.86
N GLU A 64 8.97 0.10 7.11
CA GLU A 64 9.62 -0.50 8.26
C GLU A 64 8.72 -1.59 8.83
N VAL A 65 9.19 -2.82 8.90
CA VAL A 65 8.46 -3.91 9.57
C VAL A 65 8.69 -3.80 11.07
N LEU A 66 7.63 -3.61 11.81
CA LEU A 66 7.68 -3.41 13.25
C LEU A 66 7.80 -4.75 14.01
N SER A 67 8.33 -4.70 15.24
CA SER A 67 8.44 -5.87 16.12
C SER A 67 7.15 -6.09 16.95
N THR A 68 6.01 -5.93 16.30
CA THR A 68 4.69 -6.32 16.83
C THR A 68 4.42 -7.80 16.57
N PRO A 69 3.41 -8.43 17.18
CA PRO A 69 3.05 -9.80 16.85
C PRO A 69 2.81 -10.02 15.35
N ALA A 70 2.02 -9.16 14.70
CA ALA A 70 1.78 -9.21 13.27
C ALA A 70 3.03 -8.93 12.43
N GLY A 71 3.87 -7.99 12.85
CA GLY A 71 5.15 -7.71 12.20
C GLY A 71 6.15 -8.85 12.30
N ASN A 72 6.15 -9.60 13.40
CA ASN A 72 6.98 -10.78 13.55
C ASN A 72 6.52 -11.91 12.62
N ILE A 73 5.20 -12.11 12.45
CA ILE A 73 4.65 -13.04 11.45
C ILE A 73 5.11 -12.63 10.06
N LEU A 74 4.98 -11.36 9.72
CA LEU A 74 5.40 -10.82 8.43
C LEU A 74 6.89 -11.07 8.16
N LYS A 75 7.77 -10.84 9.15
CA LYS A 75 9.20 -11.12 9.04
C LYS A 75 9.49 -12.59 8.77
N GLU A 76 8.82 -13.51 9.47
CA GLU A 76 9.01 -14.93 9.28
C GLU A 76 8.53 -15.40 7.90
N LEU A 77 7.40 -14.87 7.41
CA LEU A 77 6.92 -15.16 6.05
C LEU A 77 7.97 -14.76 4.99
N PHE A 78 8.57 -13.56 5.11
CA PHE A 78 9.63 -13.13 4.20
C PHE A 78 10.89 -13.96 4.32
N LYS A 79 11.31 -14.36 5.53
CA LYS A 79 12.46 -15.27 5.74
C LYS A 79 12.25 -16.63 5.07
N CYS A 80 11.02 -17.11 5.06
CA CYS A 80 10.64 -18.36 4.37
C CYS A 80 10.52 -18.20 2.85
N GLY A 81 10.79 -17.03 2.30
CA GLY A 81 10.70 -16.76 0.86
C GLY A 81 9.26 -16.63 0.35
N ILE A 82 8.29 -16.42 1.24
CA ILE A 82 6.90 -16.20 0.86
C ILE A 82 6.78 -14.83 0.20
N LYS A 83 6.15 -14.80 -0.97
CA LYS A 83 5.85 -13.56 -1.70
C LYS A 83 4.56 -12.96 -1.18
N LEU A 84 4.64 -11.76 -0.65
CA LEU A 84 3.50 -10.96 -0.23
C LEU A 84 3.44 -9.67 -1.03
N GLY A 85 2.25 -9.16 -1.19
CA GLY A 85 2.03 -7.87 -1.82
C GLY A 85 1.55 -6.83 -0.84
N ILE A 86 1.45 -5.60 -1.32
CA ILE A 86 0.85 -4.50 -0.59
C ILE A 86 -0.41 -4.04 -1.32
N SER A 87 -1.43 -3.68 -0.57
CA SER A 87 -2.70 -3.17 -1.09
C SER A 87 -3.11 -1.90 -0.36
N SER A 88 -3.55 -0.91 -1.12
CA SER A 88 -4.13 0.30 -0.53
C SER A 88 -5.53 0.02 0.00
N ARG A 89 -5.82 0.54 1.19
CA ARG A 89 -7.15 0.56 1.79
C ARG A 89 -7.65 1.99 1.85
N GLY A 90 -8.86 2.20 1.37
CA GLY A 90 -9.49 3.51 1.37
C GLY A 90 -11.01 3.40 1.40
N MET A 91 -11.66 4.51 1.64
CA MET A 91 -13.11 4.67 1.62
C MET A 91 -13.50 5.76 0.64
N GLY A 92 -14.62 5.56 -0.03
CA GLY A 92 -15.19 6.53 -0.96
C GLY A 92 -16.36 5.95 -1.71
N SER A 93 -17.16 6.81 -2.31
CA SER A 93 -18.26 6.39 -3.17
C SER A 93 -17.73 5.99 -4.55
N VAL A 94 -18.51 5.16 -5.24
CA VAL A 94 -18.25 4.75 -6.62
C VAL A 94 -19.46 5.07 -7.47
N LYS A 95 -19.21 5.38 -8.75
CA LYS A 95 -20.25 5.63 -9.74
C LYS A 95 -20.04 4.72 -10.93
N GLU A 96 -21.11 4.13 -11.43
CA GLU A 96 -21.10 3.39 -12.68
C GLU A 96 -20.88 4.35 -13.85
N VAL A 97 -19.89 4.06 -14.68
CA VAL A 97 -19.58 4.79 -15.90
C VAL A 97 -19.44 3.80 -17.05
N MET A 98 -20.03 4.14 -18.20
CA MET A 98 -19.83 3.39 -19.42
C MET A 98 -18.54 3.83 -20.10
N ARG A 99 -17.66 2.88 -20.37
CA ARG A 99 -16.43 3.07 -21.14
C ARG A 99 -16.42 2.17 -22.39
N GLU A 100 -15.46 2.36 -23.27
CA GLU A 100 -15.33 1.55 -24.50
C GLU A 100 -15.28 0.05 -24.23
N ASN A 101 -14.72 -0.36 -23.09
CA ASN A 101 -14.58 -1.76 -22.67
C ASN A 101 -15.75 -2.26 -21.79
N GLY A 102 -16.83 -1.50 -21.64
CA GLY A 102 -18.00 -1.86 -20.86
C GLY A 102 -18.24 -0.99 -19.64
N GLU A 103 -19.09 -1.47 -18.75
CA GLU A 103 -19.46 -0.80 -17.51
C GLU A 103 -18.33 -0.92 -16.47
N THR A 104 -17.95 0.21 -15.88
CA THR A 104 -16.83 0.30 -14.92
C THR A 104 -17.27 1.13 -13.72
N LEU A 105 -16.79 0.78 -12.53
CA LEU A 105 -17.00 1.56 -11.32
C LEU A 105 -15.89 2.61 -11.17
N GLU A 106 -16.24 3.88 -11.26
CA GLU A 106 -15.30 4.98 -11.06
C GLU A 106 -15.36 5.50 -9.63
N VAL A 107 -14.20 5.54 -8.98
CA VAL A 107 -14.06 6.08 -7.61
C VAL A 107 -14.22 7.60 -7.66
N GLN A 108 -15.04 8.11 -6.76
CA GLN A 108 -15.40 9.52 -6.75
C GLN A 108 -14.41 10.38 -5.93
N PRO A 109 -14.47 11.71 -6.05
CA PRO A 109 -13.54 12.62 -5.35
C PRO A 109 -13.60 12.59 -3.83
N ASP A 110 -14.64 11.98 -3.23
CA ASP A 110 -14.75 11.75 -1.78
C ASP A 110 -13.87 10.61 -1.25
N PHE A 111 -13.10 9.95 -2.13
CA PHE A 111 -12.18 8.90 -1.74
C PHE A 111 -11.13 9.42 -0.75
N GLU A 112 -10.91 8.67 0.31
CA GLU A 112 -9.88 8.89 1.32
C GLU A 112 -8.99 7.64 1.45
N LEU A 113 -7.69 7.83 1.35
CA LEU A 113 -6.69 6.79 1.59
C LEU A 113 -6.50 6.61 3.11
N ILE A 114 -6.67 5.38 3.59
CA ILE A 114 -6.59 5.04 5.02
C ILE A 114 -5.24 4.42 5.36
N ALA A 115 -4.82 3.39 4.63
CA ALA A 115 -3.62 2.63 4.93
C ALA A 115 -3.13 1.86 3.70
N PHE A 116 -1.93 1.32 3.82
CA PHE A 116 -1.39 0.28 2.96
C PHE A 116 -1.17 -0.96 3.80
N ASP A 117 -1.77 -2.09 3.41
CA ASP A 117 -1.77 -3.33 4.16
C ASP A 117 -1.00 -4.43 3.41
N PHE A 118 -0.32 -5.33 4.14
CA PHE A 118 0.29 -6.51 3.54
C PHE A 118 -0.73 -7.61 3.33
N VAL A 119 -0.79 -8.13 2.11
CA VAL A 119 -1.76 -9.14 1.69
C VAL A 119 -1.10 -10.27 0.91
N SER A 120 -1.70 -11.46 0.96
CA SER A 120 -1.25 -12.61 0.17
C SER A 120 -1.58 -12.47 -1.32
N ASN A 121 -2.66 -11.77 -1.63
CA ASN A 121 -3.13 -11.57 -3.01
C ASN A 121 -3.50 -10.09 -3.24
N PRO A 122 -2.53 -9.24 -3.61
CA PRO A 122 -2.79 -7.83 -3.85
C PRO A 122 -3.73 -7.64 -5.03
N SER A 123 -4.63 -6.66 -4.93
CA SER A 123 -5.54 -6.29 -6.02
C SER A 123 -4.81 -5.65 -7.21
N THR A 124 -3.60 -5.18 -6.99
CA THR A 124 -2.74 -4.55 -8.00
C THR A 124 -1.74 -5.55 -8.57
N HIS A 125 -1.69 -5.71 -9.90
CA HIS A 125 -0.70 -6.55 -10.57
C HIS A 125 0.71 -6.03 -10.33
N GLY A 126 1.60 -6.92 -9.86
CA GLY A 126 3.01 -6.59 -9.65
C GLY A 126 3.32 -5.82 -8.35
N ALA A 127 2.33 -5.58 -7.47
CA ALA A 127 2.54 -4.97 -6.16
C ALA A 127 3.16 -5.95 -5.15
N PHE A 128 4.12 -6.76 -5.61
CA PHE A 128 4.89 -7.67 -4.77
C PHE A 128 6.17 -7.02 -4.28
N LEU A 129 6.58 -7.39 -3.09
CA LEU A 129 7.74 -6.82 -2.40
C LEU A 129 9.00 -7.63 -2.65
N SER A 130 10.09 -6.90 -2.80
CA SER A 130 11.43 -7.47 -2.75
C SER A 130 12.15 -6.98 -1.50
N PRO A 131 12.75 -7.88 -0.70
CA PRO A 131 13.58 -7.46 0.42
C PRO A 131 14.74 -6.59 -0.08
N VAL A 132 14.96 -5.44 0.53
CA VAL A 132 16.18 -4.66 0.30
C VAL A 132 17.25 -5.22 1.22
N ASN A 133 18.23 -5.92 0.67
CA ASN A 133 19.43 -6.33 1.42
C ASN A 133 20.31 -5.11 1.61
N GLU A 134 20.38 -4.58 2.82
CA GLU A 134 21.45 -3.68 3.18
C GLU A 134 22.78 -4.44 3.11
N SER A 135 23.63 -4.08 2.13
CA SER A 135 24.99 -4.55 2.05
C SER A 135 25.76 -4.06 3.29
N LYS A 136 26.16 -5.03 4.11
CA LYS A 136 27.22 -5.00 5.14
C LYS A 136 27.66 -3.60 5.63
N GLY A 137 27.06 -3.13 6.69
CA GLY A 137 27.56 -2.01 7.47
C GLY A 137 26.76 -1.86 8.75
N ASN A 138 27.33 -2.33 9.86
CA ASN A 138 26.90 -2.16 11.27
C ASN A 138 25.43 -2.19 11.63
N ILE A 139 25.12 -3.23 12.35
CA ILE A 139 23.89 -3.67 12.98
C ILE A 139 23.23 -2.55 13.80
N SER A 140 22.17 -1.99 13.28
CA SER A 140 21.04 -1.56 14.10
C SER A 140 19.83 -2.38 13.65
N ASN A 141 19.03 -2.85 14.60
CA ASN A 141 18.01 -3.90 14.47
C ASN A 141 16.76 -3.55 13.65
N ASN A 142 16.82 -2.63 12.72
CA ASN A 142 15.68 -2.24 11.87
C ASN A 142 15.92 -2.69 10.44
N LYS A 143 15.36 -3.82 10.07
CA LYS A 143 15.36 -4.29 8.67
C LYS A 143 14.29 -3.52 7.89
N PHE A 144 14.74 -2.67 6.99
CA PHE A 144 13.88 -1.99 6.03
C PHE A 144 13.58 -2.90 4.85
N ILE A 145 12.32 -2.90 4.41
CA ILE A 145 11.88 -3.59 3.20
C ILE A 145 11.47 -2.51 2.21
N GLY A 146 12.18 -2.46 1.08
CA GLY A 146 11.82 -1.57 -0.03
C GLY A 146 10.62 -2.12 -0.80
N ILE A 147 9.67 -1.24 -1.10
CA ILE A 147 8.50 -1.55 -1.91
C ILE A 147 8.74 -0.93 -3.28
N GLU A 148 8.95 -1.74 -4.30
CA GLU A 148 9.17 -1.21 -5.64
C GLU A 148 7.88 -0.89 -6.41
N ARG A 149 6.69 -1.32 -5.96
CA ARG A 149 5.41 -0.98 -6.60
C ARG A 149 4.28 -1.04 -5.58
N ILE A 150 3.75 0.11 -5.20
CA ILE A 150 2.58 0.18 -4.33
C ILE A 150 1.27 0.29 -5.12
N ILE A 151 1.28 0.86 -6.32
CA ILE A 151 0.07 1.05 -7.13
C ILE A 151 0.44 1.03 -8.62
N THR A 152 0.26 -0.11 -9.29
CA THR A 152 0.47 -0.19 -10.76
C THR A 152 -0.84 -0.34 -11.54
N ASP A 153 -1.93 -0.78 -10.94
CA ASP A 153 -3.17 -1.10 -11.68
C ASP A 153 -4.24 -0.01 -11.67
N ILE A 154 -3.87 1.18 -11.25
CA ILE A 154 -4.86 2.22 -11.15
C ILE A 154 -4.96 3.02 -12.45
N ILE A 155 -3.98 2.86 -13.36
CA ILE A 155 -3.89 3.71 -14.54
C ILE A 155 -3.32 2.94 -15.74
N THR A 156 -4.06 1.99 -16.23
CA THR A 156 -3.84 1.52 -17.59
C THR A 156 -5.15 1.53 -18.36
N GLU A 157 -5.69 2.71 -18.55
CA GLU A 157 -6.61 2.97 -19.67
C GLU A 157 -6.66 4.47 -19.92
N PHE A 158 -5.78 4.92 -20.76
CA PHE A 158 -6.01 6.02 -21.67
C PHE A 158 -5.65 5.57 -23.06
#